data_66685558f93ac751a6685403d920e722
#
_entry.id   66685558f93ac751a6685403d920e722
#
_cell.length_a   1.000
_cell.length_b   1.000
_cell.length_c   1.000
_cell.angle_alpha   90.00
_cell.angle_beta   90.00
_cell.angle_gamma   90.00
#
_symmetry.space_group_name_H-M   'P 1'
#
loop_
_entity.id
_entity.type
_entity.pdbx_description
1 polymer ?
#
loop_
_entity_poly.entity_id
_entity_poly.type
_entity_poly.pdbx_seq_one_letter_code
_entity_poly.pdbx_strand_id
1 'polypeptide(L)'
;HLSQKTFDTKYNDYVARILQTEDRREFDLVSMEFIAGLHDGHTWFYDNWLDRNYGQPVGFTAYPIEGKWVVIHTLVDSVKEGDVITRIDGTPIEDFYAANRKYVSASSDRDSGVSFFDTPAIFPGRFTLTLDDSRQVIIDRVQDKKREEGTPKTEGRWLRTGAIAYIRVPNFRGIDTQAQALQYFREFHSAKTVILDVRGNPGLGQPTALQLALMVKPYNTWTISSSLKGGLLLRDYDVAYPERSEVTTFDAVTRPGEPVFGGRLLLLIDRGCTCACEDFVMPFKMAKRALLIGEATAGTFSFTNFNAFENGMLLNVASIRHTFPDGSQFEGVGIAPDIEIHPQAQDLKQGHDVALNRALEIAGTP
;
A
#
# COMPACT_ATOMS: atom_id res chain seq x y z
N HIS A 1 -17.37 -6.12 -5.76
CA HIS A 1 -17.51 -7.57 -5.99
C HIS A 1 -18.32 -7.84 -7.24
N LEU A 2 -17.81 -8.73 -8.09
CA LEU A 2 -18.50 -9.16 -9.30
C LEU A 2 -19.70 -10.07 -8.94
N SER A 3 -20.80 -9.96 -9.69
CA SER A 3 -21.85 -10.97 -9.63
C SER A 3 -21.32 -12.30 -10.17
N GLN A 4 -21.92 -13.44 -9.77
CA GLN A 4 -21.56 -14.75 -10.30
C GLN A 4 -21.61 -14.75 -11.83
N LYS A 5 -22.69 -14.22 -12.42
CA LYS A 5 -22.85 -14.13 -13.87
C LYS A 5 -21.71 -13.33 -14.55
N THR A 6 -21.31 -12.21 -13.95
CA THR A 6 -20.20 -11.40 -14.48
C THR A 6 -18.88 -12.14 -14.39
N PHE A 7 -18.64 -12.84 -13.27
CA PHE A 7 -17.46 -13.67 -13.08
C PHE A 7 -17.40 -14.78 -14.12
N ASP A 8 -18.50 -15.54 -14.29
CA ASP A 8 -18.57 -16.65 -15.25
C ASP A 8 -18.31 -16.17 -16.69
N THR A 9 -18.83 -15.00 -17.05
CA THR A 9 -18.56 -14.39 -18.36
C THR A 9 -17.09 -14.07 -18.54
N LYS A 10 -16.46 -13.40 -17.56
CA LYS A 10 -15.04 -13.07 -17.61
C LYS A 10 -14.16 -14.33 -17.61
N TYR A 11 -14.53 -15.35 -16.84
CA TYR A 11 -13.81 -16.61 -16.78
C TYR A 11 -13.85 -17.36 -18.11
N ASN A 12 -15.02 -17.43 -18.77
CA ASN A 12 -15.15 -18.07 -20.08
C ASN A 12 -14.36 -17.32 -21.16
N ASP A 13 -14.36 -15.99 -21.14
CA ASP A 13 -13.50 -15.17 -22.01
C ASP A 13 -12.01 -15.44 -21.75
N TYR A 14 -11.61 -15.48 -20.49
CA TYR A 14 -10.25 -15.84 -20.10
C TYR A 14 -9.84 -17.21 -20.62
N VAL A 15 -10.67 -18.25 -20.43
CA VAL A 15 -10.39 -19.60 -20.93
C VAL A 15 -10.24 -19.61 -22.45
N ALA A 16 -11.11 -18.91 -23.18
CA ALA A 16 -11.00 -18.82 -24.63
C ALA A 16 -9.70 -18.15 -25.10
N ARG A 17 -9.26 -17.10 -24.42
CA ARG A 17 -8.04 -16.33 -24.73
C ARG A 17 -6.78 -17.09 -24.34
N ILE A 18 -6.76 -17.71 -23.16
CA ILE A 18 -5.58 -18.40 -22.64
C ILE A 18 -5.22 -19.63 -23.52
N LEU A 19 -6.20 -20.28 -24.11
CA LEU A 19 -5.99 -21.40 -25.03
C LEU A 19 -5.42 -20.98 -26.39
N GLN A 20 -5.38 -19.68 -26.69
CA GLN A 20 -4.85 -19.11 -27.93
C GLN A 20 -3.46 -18.49 -27.76
N THR A 21 -2.94 -18.46 -26.53
CA THR A 21 -1.62 -17.89 -26.27
C THR A 21 -0.53 -18.74 -26.90
N GLU A 22 0.43 -18.09 -27.55
CA GLU A 22 1.49 -18.75 -28.30
C GLU A 22 2.77 -18.92 -27.44
N ASP A 23 2.95 -18.08 -26.42
CA ASP A 23 4.12 -18.15 -25.55
C ASP A 23 3.77 -17.89 -24.06
N ARG A 24 4.77 -18.11 -23.18
CA ARG A 24 4.62 -17.97 -21.74
C ARG A 24 4.29 -16.55 -21.32
N ARG A 25 4.89 -15.55 -21.95
CA ARG A 25 4.64 -14.15 -21.62
C ARG A 25 3.20 -13.74 -21.91
N GLU A 26 2.69 -14.15 -23.06
CA GLU A 26 1.31 -13.89 -23.44
C GLU A 26 0.33 -14.56 -22.48
N PHE A 27 0.60 -15.83 -22.11
CA PHE A 27 -0.14 -16.54 -21.08
C PHE A 27 -0.19 -15.76 -19.77
N ASP A 28 0.97 -15.31 -19.28
CA ASP A 28 1.09 -14.58 -18.01
C ASP A 28 0.34 -13.23 -18.07
N LEU A 29 0.47 -12.48 -19.16
CA LEU A 29 -0.24 -11.21 -19.33
C LEU A 29 -1.77 -11.40 -19.40
N VAL A 30 -2.26 -12.43 -20.08
CA VAL A 30 -3.70 -12.75 -20.10
C VAL A 30 -4.19 -13.14 -18.70
N SER A 31 -3.37 -13.88 -17.94
CA SER A 31 -3.66 -14.24 -16.55
C SER A 31 -3.69 -13.02 -15.63
N MET A 32 -2.70 -12.12 -15.75
CA MET A 32 -2.68 -10.85 -15.03
C MET A 32 -3.92 -9.98 -15.35
N GLU A 33 -4.31 -9.87 -16.62
CA GLU A 33 -5.47 -9.10 -17.04
C GLU A 33 -6.78 -9.67 -16.46
N PHE A 34 -6.94 -11.00 -16.46
CA PHE A 34 -8.09 -11.65 -15.84
C PHE A 34 -8.17 -11.34 -14.35
N ILE A 35 -7.06 -11.52 -13.63
CA ILE A 35 -6.99 -11.30 -12.19
C ILE A 35 -7.20 -9.83 -11.83
N ALA A 36 -6.54 -8.90 -12.52
CA ALA A 36 -6.75 -7.46 -12.33
C ALA A 36 -8.21 -7.04 -12.58
N GLY A 37 -8.88 -7.73 -13.52
CA GLY A 37 -10.31 -7.54 -13.80
C GLY A 37 -11.26 -7.95 -12.68
N LEU A 38 -10.76 -8.52 -11.56
CA LEU A 38 -11.52 -8.79 -10.34
C LEU A 38 -11.63 -7.56 -9.43
N HIS A 39 -10.82 -6.53 -9.68
CA HIS A 39 -10.80 -5.26 -8.94
C HIS A 39 -10.55 -5.42 -7.44
N ASP A 40 -9.48 -6.14 -7.12
CA ASP A 40 -9.03 -6.37 -5.74
C ASP A 40 -7.50 -6.37 -5.70
N GLY A 41 -6.90 -5.46 -4.92
CA GLY A 41 -5.44 -5.29 -4.87
C GLY A 41 -4.71 -6.42 -4.13
N HIS A 42 -5.43 -7.22 -3.33
CA HIS A 42 -4.87 -8.40 -2.67
C HIS A 42 -5.07 -9.70 -3.49
N THR A 43 -5.77 -9.62 -4.62
CA THR A 43 -5.90 -10.72 -5.58
C THR A 43 -4.93 -10.47 -6.73
N TRP A 44 -3.86 -11.26 -6.80
CA TRP A 44 -2.81 -11.09 -7.80
C TRP A 44 -2.26 -12.43 -8.30
N PHE A 45 -1.74 -12.40 -9.52
CA PHE A 45 -1.03 -13.48 -10.18
C PHE A 45 0.45 -13.14 -10.29
N TYR A 46 1.32 -14.10 -10.03
CA TYR A 46 2.75 -13.99 -10.16
C TYR A 46 3.32 -15.26 -10.81
N ASP A 47 4.32 -15.09 -11.65
CA ASP A 47 5.07 -16.20 -12.24
C ASP A 47 6.58 -15.94 -12.12
N ASN A 48 7.30 -16.88 -11.53
CA ASN A 48 8.75 -16.86 -11.42
C ASN A 48 9.47 -16.68 -12.76
N TRP A 49 8.90 -17.22 -13.84
CA TRP A 49 9.48 -17.08 -15.18
C TRP A 49 9.30 -15.63 -15.69
N LEU A 50 8.12 -15.06 -15.56
CA LEU A 50 7.85 -13.68 -15.93
C LEU A 50 8.75 -12.71 -15.14
N ASP A 51 8.87 -12.93 -13.85
CA ASP A 51 9.69 -12.10 -12.97
C ASP A 51 11.17 -12.14 -13.37
N ARG A 52 11.74 -13.34 -13.62
CA ARG A 52 13.13 -13.47 -14.05
C ARG A 52 13.44 -12.81 -15.40
N ASN A 53 12.49 -12.79 -16.32
CA ASN A 53 12.69 -12.28 -17.67
C ASN A 53 12.27 -10.82 -17.83
N TYR A 54 11.26 -10.36 -17.07
CA TYR A 54 10.63 -9.04 -17.21
C TYR A 54 10.42 -8.30 -15.87
N GLY A 55 10.83 -8.89 -14.76
CA GLY A 55 10.61 -8.36 -13.41
C GLY A 55 11.61 -7.30 -12.94
N GLN A 56 12.61 -6.91 -13.78
CA GLN A 56 13.54 -5.86 -13.38
C GLN A 56 12.78 -4.56 -13.09
N PRO A 57 12.90 -3.99 -11.87
CA PRO A 57 12.19 -2.77 -11.51
C PRO A 57 12.58 -1.59 -12.42
N VAL A 58 11.67 -0.67 -12.65
CA VAL A 58 11.96 0.55 -13.43
C VAL A 58 12.96 1.48 -12.74
N GLY A 59 13.12 1.34 -11.41
CA GLY A 59 14.08 2.08 -10.62
C GLY A 59 13.57 3.41 -10.07
N PHE A 60 12.29 3.69 -10.24
CA PHE A 60 11.60 4.82 -9.61
C PHE A 60 10.12 4.49 -9.42
N THR A 61 9.47 5.20 -8.51
CA THR A 61 8.01 5.17 -8.31
C THR A 61 7.42 6.50 -8.70
N ALA A 62 6.34 6.49 -9.48
CA ALA A 62 5.60 7.69 -9.86
C ALA A 62 4.10 7.38 -9.86
N TYR A 63 3.30 8.37 -9.47
CA TYR A 63 1.84 8.25 -9.52
C TYR A 63 1.16 9.61 -9.75
N PRO A 64 -0.15 9.63 -10.09
CA PRO A 64 -0.85 10.86 -10.38
C PRO A 64 -0.98 11.77 -9.13
N ILE A 65 -0.50 13.01 -9.25
CA ILE A 65 -0.75 14.12 -8.32
C ILE A 65 -1.33 15.26 -9.15
N GLU A 66 -2.53 15.71 -8.83
CA GLU A 66 -3.25 16.78 -9.54
C GLU A 66 -3.30 16.54 -11.07
N GLY A 67 -3.52 15.29 -11.48
CA GLY A 67 -3.59 14.92 -12.90
C GLY A 67 -2.24 14.88 -13.62
N LYS A 68 -1.13 14.90 -12.89
CA LYS A 68 0.23 14.79 -13.46
C LYS A 68 0.94 13.57 -12.87
N TRP A 69 1.67 12.81 -13.67
CA TRP A 69 2.48 11.70 -13.22
C TRP A 69 3.80 12.21 -12.63
N VAL A 70 3.88 12.21 -11.31
CA VAL A 70 4.99 12.79 -10.56
C VAL A 70 5.86 11.69 -9.98
N VAL A 71 7.17 11.78 -10.17
CA VAL A 71 8.14 10.89 -9.53
C VAL A 71 8.20 11.20 -8.03
N ILE A 72 7.90 10.19 -7.22
CA ILE A 72 7.84 10.30 -5.76
C ILE A 72 9.12 9.82 -5.11
N HIS A 73 9.70 8.77 -5.68
CA HIS A 73 10.93 8.18 -5.21
C HIS A 73 11.73 7.64 -6.38
N THR A 74 13.07 7.71 -6.30
CA THR A 74 13.94 7.21 -7.38
C THR A 74 15.25 6.63 -6.86
N LEU A 75 15.64 5.53 -7.48
CA LEU A 75 16.93 4.85 -7.29
C LEU A 75 17.87 5.06 -8.49
N VAL A 76 17.43 5.77 -9.55
CA VAL A 76 18.23 6.07 -10.73
C VAL A 76 18.58 7.57 -10.76
N ASP A 77 19.84 7.89 -11.11
CA ASP A 77 20.33 9.26 -11.04
C ASP A 77 19.78 10.17 -12.14
N SER A 78 19.27 9.58 -13.21
CA SER A 78 18.74 10.30 -14.38
C SER A 78 17.36 10.93 -14.15
N VAL A 79 16.65 10.50 -13.10
CA VAL A 79 15.30 10.96 -12.72
C VAL A 79 15.35 11.50 -11.30
N LYS A 80 14.59 12.56 -11.01
CA LYS A 80 14.55 13.19 -9.68
C LYS A 80 13.13 13.19 -9.12
N GLU A 81 13.04 13.17 -7.80
CA GLU A 81 11.77 13.39 -7.11
C GLU A 81 11.16 14.73 -7.52
N GLY A 82 9.87 14.71 -7.79
CA GLY A 82 9.13 15.85 -8.34
C GLY A 82 9.21 16.01 -9.86
N ASP A 83 10.03 15.24 -10.58
CA ASP A 83 9.96 15.21 -12.05
C ASP A 83 8.57 14.77 -12.50
N VAL A 84 8.05 15.42 -13.53
CA VAL A 84 6.73 15.11 -14.10
C VAL A 84 6.90 14.38 -15.42
N ILE A 85 6.39 13.15 -15.48
CA ILE A 85 6.45 12.31 -16.68
C ILE A 85 5.29 12.71 -17.60
N THR A 86 5.59 13.02 -18.87
CA THR A 86 4.59 13.37 -19.88
C THR A 86 4.44 12.31 -20.96
N ARG A 87 5.51 11.56 -21.27
CA ARG A 87 5.49 10.51 -22.29
C ARG A 87 6.42 9.34 -21.93
N ILE A 88 6.05 8.17 -22.42
CA ILE A 88 6.90 6.95 -22.46
C ILE A 88 7.00 6.52 -23.92
N ASP A 89 8.25 6.44 -24.46
CA ASP A 89 8.54 6.12 -25.87
C ASP A 89 7.68 6.93 -26.87
N GLY A 90 7.54 8.24 -26.59
CA GLY A 90 6.76 9.15 -27.40
C GLY A 90 5.24 9.06 -27.23
N THR A 91 4.72 8.03 -26.55
CA THR A 91 3.30 7.88 -26.24
C THR A 91 2.95 8.75 -25.01
N PRO A 92 1.89 9.58 -25.03
CA PRO A 92 1.42 10.29 -23.85
C PRO A 92 1.26 9.32 -22.66
N ILE A 93 1.66 9.74 -21.47
CA ILE A 93 1.66 8.85 -20.29
C ILE A 93 0.24 8.35 -19.97
N GLU A 94 -0.78 9.17 -20.16
CA GLU A 94 -2.17 8.78 -19.93
C GLU A 94 -2.62 7.69 -20.91
N ASP A 95 -2.21 7.76 -22.17
CA ASP A 95 -2.53 6.74 -23.19
C ASP A 95 -1.77 5.45 -22.88
N PHE A 96 -0.50 5.55 -22.46
CA PHE A 96 0.31 4.41 -22.05
C PHE A 96 -0.30 3.73 -20.81
N TYR A 97 -0.70 4.51 -19.81
CA TYR A 97 -1.41 4.02 -18.62
C TYR A 97 -2.72 3.35 -18.99
N ALA A 98 -3.58 4.01 -19.78
CA ALA A 98 -4.88 3.47 -20.18
C ALA A 98 -4.76 2.12 -20.91
N ALA A 99 -3.73 1.94 -21.73
CA ALA A 99 -3.47 0.69 -22.47
C ALA A 99 -2.99 -0.45 -21.53
N ASN A 100 -2.27 -0.12 -20.44
CA ASN A 100 -1.57 -1.11 -19.64
C ASN A 100 -2.14 -1.32 -18.23
N ARG A 101 -2.98 -0.39 -17.71
CA ARG A 101 -3.58 -0.52 -16.37
C ARG A 101 -4.39 -1.81 -16.17
N LYS A 102 -4.82 -2.44 -17.22
CA LYS A 102 -5.56 -3.71 -17.20
C LYS A 102 -4.74 -4.89 -16.65
N TYR A 103 -3.43 -4.75 -16.54
CA TYR A 103 -2.53 -5.75 -15.95
C TYR A 103 -2.22 -5.49 -14.48
N VAL A 104 -2.69 -4.37 -13.91
CA VAL A 104 -2.40 -3.95 -12.53
C VAL A 104 -3.53 -4.38 -11.62
N SER A 105 -3.26 -5.32 -10.72
CA SER A 105 -4.21 -5.68 -9.65
C SER A 105 -4.36 -4.51 -8.69
N ALA A 106 -5.57 -3.99 -8.57
CA ALA A 106 -5.85 -2.82 -7.74
C ALA A 106 -7.33 -2.79 -7.32
N SER A 107 -7.60 -2.18 -6.17
CA SER A 107 -8.94 -2.04 -5.61
C SER A 107 -9.66 -0.76 -6.07
N SER A 108 -8.91 0.18 -6.69
CA SER A 108 -9.43 1.44 -7.24
C SER A 108 -8.51 2.00 -8.32
N ASP A 109 -8.99 3.03 -9.06
CA ASP A 109 -8.16 3.75 -10.03
C ASP A 109 -6.97 4.45 -9.36
N ARG A 110 -7.15 4.97 -8.12
CA ARG A 110 -6.08 5.56 -7.32
C ARG A 110 -5.01 4.54 -6.97
N ASP A 111 -5.41 3.37 -6.49
CA ASP A 111 -4.53 2.25 -6.15
C ASP A 111 -3.79 1.74 -7.40
N SER A 112 -4.50 1.61 -8.54
CA SER A 112 -3.88 1.26 -9.83
C SER A 112 -2.81 2.26 -10.26
N GLY A 113 -3.06 3.57 -10.07
CA GLY A 113 -2.07 4.61 -10.37
C GLY A 113 -0.81 4.50 -9.49
N VAL A 114 -0.97 4.18 -8.21
CA VAL A 114 0.16 3.99 -7.28
C VAL A 114 0.98 2.75 -7.66
N SER A 115 0.31 1.64 -7.99
CA SER A 115 0.96 0.35 -8.27
C SER A 115 1.47 0.21 -9.71
N PHE A 116 1.22 1.20 -10.58
CA PHE A 116 1.51 1.09 -12.01
C PHE A 116 2.99 0.85 -12.31
N PHE A 117 3.87 1.69 -11.77
CA PHE A 117 5.32 1.54 -11.97
C PHE A 117 5.93 0.38 -11.18
N ASP A 118 5.19 -0.20 -10.24
CA ASP A 118 5.57 -1.41 -9.50
C ASP A 118 5.12 -2.70 -10.21
N THR A 119 4.59 -2.58 -11.45
CA THR A 119 4.23 -3.71 -12.32
C THR A 119 5.24 -3.81 -13.48
N PRO A 120 6.48 -4.29 -13.24
CA PRO A 120 7.58 -4.18 -14.19
C PRO A 120 7.36 -4.92 -15.52
N ALA A 121 6.55 -5.99 -15.53
CA ALA A 121 6.30 -6.81 -16.73
C ALA A 121 5.65 -6.05 -17.89
N ILE A 122 5.02 -4.90 -17.63
CA ILE A 122 4.37 -4.07 -18.66
C ILE A 122 5.31 -3.06 -19.33
N PHE A 123 6.50 -2.84 -18.78
CA PHE A 123 7.46 -1.89 -19.33
C PHE A 123 8.50 -2.60 -20.22
N PRO A 124 8.96 -1.96 -21.31
CA PRO A 124 10.12 -2.44 -22.07
C PRO A 124 11.38 -2.51 -21.20
N GLY A 125 12.33 -3.37 -21.56
CA GLY A 125 13.62 -3.46 -20.89
C GLY A 125 14.41 -2.15 -20.95
N ARG A 126 14.20 -1.37 -22.03
CA ARG A 126 14.74 -0.03 -22.24
C ARG A 126 13.66 0.85 -22.87
N PHE A 127 13.46 2.05 -22.32
CA PHE A 127 12.48 3.02 -22.81
C PHE A 127 12.89 4.46 -22.54
N THR A 128 12.25 5.41 -23.20
CA THR A 128 12.54 6.83 -23.04
C THR A 128 11.40 7.52 -22.31
N LEU A 129 11.71 8.20 -21.21
CA LEU A 129 10.80 9.15 -20.56
C LEU A 129 10.95 10.53 -21.21
N THR A 130 9.85 11.22 -21.46
CA THR A 130 9.83 12.67 -21.67
C THR A 130 9.23 13.34 -20.45
N LEU A 131 9.93 14.32 -19.91
CA LEU A 131 9.53 15.08 -18.73
C LEU A 131 8.86 16.41 -19.12
N ASP A 132 8.25 17.10 -18.17
CA ASP A 132 7.53 18.36 -18.41
C ASP A 132 8.44 19.52 -18.83
N ASP A 133 9.72 19.46 -18.48
CA ASP A 133 10.77 20.42 -18.92
C ASP A 133 11.40 20.03 -20.27
N SER A 134 10.80 19.11 -21.00
CA SER A 134 11.24 18.57 -22.30
C SER A 134 12.51 17.73 -22.26
N ARG A 135 13.09 17.43 -21.08
CA ARG A 135 14.17 16.45 -20.96
C ARG A 135 13.71 15.09 -21.45
N GLN A 136 14.58 14.42 -22.19
CA GLN A 136 14.42 13.01 -22.52
C GLN A 136 15.42 12.20 -21.70
N VAL A 137 14.90 11.21 -20.99
CA VAL A 137 15.68 10.34 -20.12
C VAL A 137 15.52 8.91 -20.59
N ILE A 138 16.61 8.24 -20.91
CA ILE A 138 16.58 6.81 -21.23
C ILE A 138 16.66 6.04 -19.91
N ILE A 139 15.75 5.14 -19.71
CA ILE A 139 15.76 4.15 -18.62
C ILE A 139 16.17 2.81 -19.23
N ASP A 140 17.30 2.29 -18.81
CA ASP A 140 17.76 0.94 -19.14
C ASP A 140 17.67 0.07 -17.88
N ARG A 141 16.63 -0.70 -17.78
CA ARG A 141 16.28 -1.45 -16.56
C ARG A 141 17.31 -2.49 -16.15
N VAL A 142 18.14 -2.93 -17.12
CA VAL A 142 19.19 -3.92 -16.91
C VAL A 142 20.53 -3.27 -16.62
N GLN A 143 20.84 -2.18 -17.33
CA GLN A 143 22.17 -1.55 -17.30
C GLN A 143 22.26 -0.37 -16.34
N ASP A 144 21.15 0.30 -16.06
CA ASP A 144 21.15 1.42 -15.12
C ASP A 144 21.56 0.94 -13.74
N LYS A 145 22.63 1.52 -13.25
CA LYS A 145 23.10 1.30 -11.89
C LYS A 145 22.08 1.95 -10.94
N LYS A 146 21.31 1.12 -10.27
CA LYS A 146 20.39 1.58 -9.22
C LYS A 146 21.18 1.83 -7.94
N ARG A 147 20.88 2.93 -7.27
CA ARG A 147 21.38 3.16 -5.93
C ARG A 147 20.92 2.02 -5.02
N GLU A 148 21.82 1.48 -4.22
CA GLU A 148 21.42 0.50 -3.22
C GLU A 148 20.60 1.23 -2.15
N GLU A 149 19.35 0.89 -2.08
CA GLU A 149 18.50 1.28 -0.97
C GLU A 149 18.66 0.24 0.12
N GLY A 150 19.23 0.66 1.26
CA GLY A 150 19.26 -0.19 2.45
C GLY A 150 17.82 -0.56 2.86
N THR A 151 17.63 -1.70 3.49
CA THR A 151 16.30 -2.05 4.04
C THR A 151 15.80 -0.90 4.91
N PRO A 152 14.64 -0.29 4.59
CA PRO A 152 14.11 0.82 5.37
C PRO A 152 13.97 0.42 6.83
N LYS A 153 14.58 1.20 7.73
CA LYS A 153 14.60 0.95 9.16
C LYS A 153 13.64 1.88 9.88
N THR A 154 13.13 1.41 11.00
CA THR A 154 12.42 2.28 11.95
C THR A 154 13.41 3.32 12.48
N GLU A 155 13.01 4.58 12.48
CA GLU A 155 13.82 5.73 12.88
C GLU A 155 13.11 6.53 13.97
N GLY A 156 13.87 7.11 14.88
CA GLY A 156 13.34 8.00 15.90
C GLY A 156 14.29 9.18 16.17
N ARG A 157 13.72 10.38 16.30
CA ARG A 157 14.48 11.57 16.65
C ARG A 157 13.65 12.64 17.34
N TRP A 158 14.29 13.48 18.13
CA TRP A 158 13.68 14.70 18.61
C TRP A 158 13.61 15.74 17.50
N LEU A 159 12.42 16.29 17.24
CA LEU A 159 12.24 17.49 16.42
C LEU A 159 12.30 18.75 17.27
N ARG A 160 11.82 18.65 18.52
CA ARG A 160 11.98 19.67 19.57
C ARG A 160 12.17 18.93 20.90
N THR A 161 13.39 18.95 21.41
CA THR A 161 13.79 18.22 22.62
C THR A 161 12.78 18.41 23.75
N GLY A 162 12.33 17.31 24.35
CA GLY A 162 11.37 17.29 25.45
C GLY A 162 9.94 17.67 25.09
N ALA A 163 9.67 18.07 23.84
CA ALA A 163 8.34 18.49 23.42
C ALA A 163 7.77 17.67 22.26
N ILE A 164 8.52 17.54 21.16
CA ILE A 164 8.05 16.89 19.93
C ILE A 164 9.09 15.86 19.48
N ALA A 165 8.68 14.61 19.42
CA ALA A 165 9.47 13.53 18.83
C ALA A 165 8.83 13.06 17.51
N TYR A 166 9.66 12.47 16.65
CA TYR A 166 9.26 11.86 15.39
C TYR A 166 9.72 10.41 15.37
N ILE A 167 8.84 9.53 14.96
CA ILE A 167 9.13 8.12 14.75
C ILE A 167 8.60 7.72 13.39
N ARG A 168 9.45 7.13 12.53
CA ARG A 168 9.05 6.55 11.25
C ARG A 168 9.02 5.02 11.36
N VAL A 169 7.92 4.41 10.87
CA VAL A 169 7.75 2.97 10.78
C VAL A 169 7.48 2.61 9.31
N PRO A 170 8.52 2.23 8.56
CA PRO A 170 8.43 2.08 7.11
C PRO A 170 7.75 0.79 6.65
N ASN A 171 7.60 -0.20 7.52
CA ASN A 171 6.88 -1.47 7.28
C ASN A 171 6.63 -2.18 8.61
N PHE A 172 5.86 -3.27 8.57
CA PHE A 172 5.63 -4.14 9.74
C PHE A 172 6.29 -5.52 9.59
N ARG A 173 7.29 -5.64 8.70
CA ARG A 173 7.99 -6.89 8.45
C ARG A 173 8.83 -7.28 9.66
N GLY A 174 8.52 -8.45 10.22
CA GLY A 174 9.23 -9.01 11.37
C GLY A 174 8.95 -8.30 12.69
N ILE A 175 9.45 -8.90 13.76
CA ILE A 175 9.26 -8.40 15.13
C ILE A 175 10.14 -7.17 15.43
N ASP A 176 11.29 -7.06 14.78
CA ASP A 176 12.30 -6.05 15.07
C ASP A 176 11.82 -4.62 14.76
N THR A 177 11.07 -4.43 13.68
CA THR A 177 10.52 -3.13 13.30
C THR A 177 9.62 -2.55 14.39
N GLN A 178 8.73 -3.37 14.94
CA GLN A 178 7.84 -2.95 16.02
C GLN A 178 8.59 -2.78 17.34
N ALA A 179 9.55 -3.67 17.64
CA ALA A 179 10.38 -3.58 18.83
C ALA A 179 11.20 -2.28 18.86
N GLN A 180 11.78 -1.88 17.72
CA GLN A 180 12.48 -0.60 17.56
C GLN A 180 11.54 0.59 17.76
N ALA A 181 10.35 0.57 17.15
CA ALA A 181 9.36 1.62 17.36
C ALA A 181 8.99 1.77 18.85
N LEU A 182 8.74 0.65 19.55
CA LEU A 182 8.46 0.63 20.98
C LEU A 182 9.63 1.14 21.83
N GLN A 183 10.86 0.87 21.40
CA GLN A 183 12.05 1.42 22.06
C GLN A 183 12.08 2.95 21.95
N TYR A 184 11.82 3.51 20.77
CA TYR A 184 11.74 4.95 20.60
C TYR A 184 10.60 5.58 21.40
N PHE A 185 9.43 4.93 21.51
CA PHE A 185 8.36 5.43 22.36
C PHE A 185 8.79 5.48 23.85
N ARG A 186 9.57 4.51 24.32
CA ARG A 186 10.13 4.53 25.69
C ARG A 186 11.18 5.63 25.85
N GLU A 187 12.04 5.81 24.85
CA GLU A 187 13.04 6.88 24.84
C GLU A 187 12.40 8.27 24.87
N PHE A 188 11.32 8.44 24.09
CA PHE A 188 10.59 9.69 23.99
C PHE A 188 9.39 9.78 24.94
N HIS A 189 9.39 9.02 26.04
CA HIS A 189 8.26 8.99 26.98
C HIS A 189 7.88 10.37 27.55
N SER A 190 8.86 11.30 27.63
CA SER A 190 8.64 12.68 28.07
C SER A 190 8.12 13.64 26.99
N ALA A 191 8.00 13.20 25.75
CA ALA A 191 7.45 14.01 24.67
C ALA A 191 5.98 14.37 24.95
N LYS A 192 5.61 15.62 24.73
CA LYS A 192 4.20 16.03 24.76
C LYS A 192 3.44 15.48 23.55
N THR A 193 4.11 15.45 22.40
CA THR A 193 3.56 14.96 21.11
C THR A 193 4.58 14.07 20.44
N VAL A 194 4.12 12.92 19.96
CA VAL A 194 4.86 12.09 19.00
C VAL A 194 4.18 12.18 17.63
N ILE A 195 4.95 12.51 16.62
CA ILE A 195 4.56 12.39 15.20
C ILE A 195 5.01 11.01 14.75
N LEU A 196 4.06 10.12 14.50
CA LEU A 196 4.29 8.76 14.01
C LEU A 196 4.04 8.73 12.51
N ASP A 197 5.08 8.42 11.73
CA ASP A 197 5.03 8.43 10.28
C ASP A 197 5.00 7.00 9.72
N VAL A 198 3.88 6.65 9.11
CA VAL A 198 3.68 5.37 8.42
C VAL A 198 3.44 5.55 6.93
N ARG A 199 3.77 6.71 6.36
CA ARG A 199 3.65 6.97 4.92
C ARG A 199 4.54 6.02 4.13
N GLY A 200 4.03 5.54 2.99
CA GLY A 200 4.70 4.57 2.14
C GLY A 200 4.90 3.19 2.78
N ASN A 201 4.22 2.89 3.88
CA ASN A 201 4.32 1.59 4.54
C ASN A 201 3.44 0.55 3.84
N PRO A 202 4.01 -0.46 3.15
CA PRO A 202 3.23 -1.46 2.42
C PRO A 202 2.68 -2.58 3.33
N GLY A 203 2.75 -2.43 4.64
CA GLY A 203 2.34 -3.44 5.61
C GLY A 203 3.40 -4.52 5.84
N LEU A 204 3.28 -5.66 5.18
CA LEU A 204 4.21 -6.80 5.21
C LEU A 204 4.33 -7.53 6.56
N GLY A 205 3.32 -7.49 7.41
CA GLY A 205 3.34 -8.18 8.71
C GLY A 205 2.09 -7.92 9.54
N GLN A 206 2.20 -8.08 10.85
CA GLN A 206 1.10 -7.85 11.79
C GLN A 206 1.46 -6.71 12.74
N PRO A 207 0.71 -5.61 12.79
CA PRO A 207 1.04 -4.43 13.60
C PRO A 207 0.59 -4.51 15.06
N THR A 208 0.02 -5.63 15.48
CA THR A 208 -0.74 -5.80 16.74
C THR A 208 0.05 -5.39 17.98
N ALA A 209 1.34 -5.71 18.06
CA ALA A 209 2.15 -5.39 19.24
C ALA A 209 2.26 -3.88 19.46
N LEU A 210 2.49 -3.12 18.38
CA LEU A 210 2.58 -1.67 18.43
C LEU A 210 1.22 -1.02 18.68
N GLN A 211 0.15 -1.54 18.06
CA GLN A 211 -1.21 -1.08 18.33
C GLN A 211 -1.55 -1.18 19.82
N LEU A 212 -1.43 -2.39 20.39
CA LEU A 212 -1.77 -2.65 21.79
C LEU A 212 -0.96 -1.78 22.76
N ALA A 213 0.29 -1.49 22.42
CA ALA A 213 1.17 -0.66 23.26
C ALA A 213 0.84 0.84 23.20
N LEU A 214 0.13 1.30 22.18
CA LEU A 214 -0.21 2.71 22.00
C LEU A 214 -1.68 3.03 22.27
N MET A 215 -2.54 2.03 22.28
CA MET A 215 -3.96 2.22 22.57
C MET A 215 -4.15 2.36 24.09
N VAL A 216 -5.02 3.30 24.49
CA VAL A 216 -5.28 3.64 25.90
C VAL A 216 -6.66 3.16 26.39
N LYS A 217 -7.48 2.65 25.47
CA LYS A 217 -8.84 2.16 25.72
C LYS A 217 -9.16 0.99 24.78
N PRO A 218 -10.12 0.14 25.10
CA PRO A 218 -10.65 -0.83 24.14
C PRO A 218 -11.11 -0.13 22.87
N TYR A 219 -10.93 -0.78 21.74
CA TYR A 219 -11.26 -0.24 20.42
C TYR A 219 -11.88 -1.32 19.54
N ASN A 220 -12.71 -0.90 18.62
CA ASN A 220 -13.25 -1.76 17.58
C ASN A 220 -12.29 -1.80 16.40
N THR A 221 -12.13 -2.97 15.84
CA THR A 221 -11.39 -3.17 14.61
C THR A 221 -12.36 -3.26 13.42
N TRP A 222 -12.01 -4.02 12.41
CA TRP A 222 -12.83 -4.21 11.23
C TRP A 222 -14.12 -4.97 11.51
N THR A 223 -15.15 -4.65 10.74
CA THR A 223 -16.24 -5.60 10.51
C THR A 223 -15.84 -6.52 9.36
N ILE A 224 -15.79 -7.80 9.63
CA ILE A 224 -15.32 -8.83 8.70
C ILE A 224 -16.52 -9.61 8.18
N SER A 225 -16.63 -9.75 6.85
CA SER A 225 -17.58 -10.67 6.26
C SER A 225 -16.89 -11.65 5.31
N SER A 226 -17.26 -12.90 5.44
CA SER A 226 -16.80 -14.01 4.61
C SER A 226 -17.99 -14.73 3.99
N SER A 227 -17.91 -15.03 2.70
CA SER A 227 -18.98 -15.74 1.96
C SER A 227 -18.47 -17.02 1.30
N LEU A 228 -17.50 -17.68 1.90
CA LEU A 228 -16.94 -18.92 1.36
C LEU A 228 -17.98 -20.04 1.37
N LYS A 229 -18.40 -20.48 0.19
CA LYS A 229 -19.13 -21.72 0.02
C LYS A 229 -18.19 -22.90 0.23
N GLY A 230 -18.48 -23.75 1.19
CA GLY A 230 -17.73 -24.99 1.39
C GLY A 230 -16.72 -24.99 2.54
N GLY A 231 -16.81 -24.05 3.47
CA GLY A 231 -16.04 -24.09 4.72
C GLY A 231 -14.53 -24.12 4.53
N LEU A 232 -13.89 -22.97 4.40
CA LEU A 232 -12.43 -22.89 4.48
C LEU A 232 -12.03 -22.97 5.95
N LEU A 233 -11.33 -24.04 6.33
CA LEU A 233 -10.55 -24.05 7.56
C LEU A 233 -9.32 -23.18 7.32
N LEU A 234 -9.29 -21.98 7.88
CA LEU A 234 -8.05 -21.26 8.08
C LEU A 234 -7.26 -22.01 9.13
N ARG A 235 -6.37 -22.89 8.68
CA ARG A 235 -5.59 -23.82 9.53
C ARG A 235 -4.82 -23.12 10.65
N ASP A 236 -4.48 -21.85 10.48
CA ASP A 236 -3.70 -21.08 11.43
C ASP A 236 -4.52 -20.38 12.52
N TYR A 237 -5.85 -20.40 12.43
CA TYR A 237 -6.73 -19.68 13.37
C TYR A 237 -7.84 -20.54 13.99
N ASP A 238 -7.95 -21.84 13.66
CA ASP A 238 -9.04 -22.73 14.11
C ASP A 238 -10.47 -22.15 13.92
N VAL A 239 -10.65 -21.29 12.91
CA VAL A 239 -11.93 -20.62 12.64
C VAL A 239 -12.61 -21.31 11.46
N ALA A 240 -13.72 -21.97 11.71
CA ALA A 240 -14.62 -22.44 10.68
C ALA A 240 -15.55 -21.30 10.25
N TYR A 241 -15.52 -20.92 8.98
CA TYR A 241 -16.45 -19.94 8.41
C TYR A 241 -17.70 -20.69 7.92
N PRO A 242 -18.91 -20.26 8.34
CA PRO A 242 -20.16 -20.86 7.89
C PRO A 242 -20.41 -20.59 6.39
N GLU A 243 -21.25 -21.42 5.77
CA GLU A 243 -21.63 -21.32 4.34
C GLU A 243 -22.36 -20.02 3.98
N ARG A 244 -22.75 -19.22 4.97
CA ARG A 244 -23.41 -17.92 4.82
C ARG A 244 -22.51 -16.83 5.34
N SER A 245 -22.54 -15.67 4.68
CA SER A 245 -21.81 -14.48 5.13
C SER A 245 -22.28 -14.09 6.53
N GLU A 246 -21.46 -14.40 7.53
CA GLU A 246 -21.62 -13.83 8.86
C GLU A 246 -20.77 -12.57 8.96
N VAL A 247 -21.38 -11.52 9.48
CA VAL A 247 -20.67 -10.29 9.82
C VAL A 247 -20.18 -10.45 11.25
N THR A 248 -18.87 -10.47 11.43
CA THR A 248 -18.24 -10.58 12.75
C THR A 248 -17.58 -9.26 13.09
N THR A 249 -17.97 -8.66 14.20
CA THR A 249 -17.33 -7.48 14.75
C THR A 249 -16.32 -7.92 15.82
N PHE A 250 -15.07 -7.54 15.66
CA PHE A 250 -14.06 -7.80 16.67
C PHE A 250 -13.88 -6.59 17.57
N ASP A 251 -14.14 -6.77 18.85
CA ASP A 251 -13.69 -5.85 19.88
C ASP A 251 -12.29 -6.28 20.33
N ALA A 252 -11.28 -5.58 19.88
CA ALA A 252 -9.95 -5.79 20.43
C ALA A 252 -9.89 -5.11 21.80
N VAL A 253 -9.74 -5.93 22.83
CA VAL A 253 -9.56 -5.44 24.18
C VAL A 253 -8.09 -5.20 24.43
N THR A 254 -7.70 -3.98 24.77
CA THR A 254 -6.34 -3.70 25.25
C THR A 254 -6.08 -4.56 26.48
N ARG A 255 -4.95 -5.26 26.45
CA ARG A 255 -4.54 -6.06 27.60
C ARG A 255 -4.26 -5.15 28.80
N PRO A 256 -4.49 -5.64 30.02
CA PRO A 256 -4.12 -4.89 31.23
C PRO A 256 -2.63 -4.50 31.16
N GLY A 257 -2.35 -3.24 31.25
CA GLY A 257 -1.01 -2.66 31.20
C GLY A 257 -1.12 -1.18 30.88
N GLU A 258 -0.19 -0.38 31.40
CA GLU A 258 -0.13 1.03 31.02
C GLU A 258 0.38 1.13 29.58
N PRO A 259 -0.18 2.04 28.77
CA PRO A 259 0.32 2.28 27.43
C PRO A 259 1.77 2.79 27.48
N VAL A 260 2.60 2.34 26.54
CA VAL A 260 4.00 2.79 26.44
C VAL A 260 4.11 4.30 26.25
N PHE A 261 3.08 4.89 25.63
CA PHE A 261 2.99 6.33 25.42
C PHE A 261 1.53 6.80 25.54
N GLY A 262 1.25 7.63 26.54
CA GLY A 262 -0.08 8.22 26.77
C GLY A 262 -0.24 9.63 26.22
N GLY A 263 0.81 10.26 25.69
CA GLY A 263 0.79 11.62 25.15
C GLY A 263 0.01 11.76 23.82
N ARG A 264 0.07 12.95 23.25
CA ARG A 264 -0.60 13.26 21.96
C ARG A 264 0.09 12.53 20.81
N LEU A 265 -0.69 11.85 19.97
CA LEU A 265 -0.22 11.23 18.73
C LEU A 265 -0.75 11.99 17.51
N LEU A 266 0.15 12.32 16.59
CA LEU A 266 -0.16 12.73 15.23
C LEU A 266 0.34 11.63 14.31
N LEU A 267 -0.51 11.14 13.42
CA LEU A 267 -0.21 9.99 12.55
C LEU A 267 -0.15 10.48 11.09
N LEU A 268 1.01 10.39 10.47
CA LEU A 268 1.18 10.72 9.05
C LEU A 268 0.87 9.49 8.22
N ILE A 269 -0.07 9.64 7.29
CA ILE A 269 -0.53 8.60 6.38
C ILE A 269 -0.54 9.10 4.94
N ASP A 270 -0.44 8.19 3.98
CA ASP A 270 -0.56 8.48 2.56
C ASP A 270 -1.16 7.29 1.79
N ARG A 271 -1.29 7.46 0.49
CA ARG A 271 -1.78 6.43 -0.43
C ARG A 271 -0.86 5.22 -0.56
N GLY A 272 0.38 5.30 -0.12
CA GLY A 272 1.32 4.17 -0.03
C GLY A 272 1.16 3.33 1.24
N CYS A 273 0.33 3.78 2.20
CA CYS A 273 -0.06 2.98 3.36
C CYS A 273 -1.07 1.93 2.93
N THR A 274 -0.66 0.65 2.86
CA THR A 274 -1.47 -0.46 2.36
C THR A 274 -1.50 -1.62 3.34
N CYS A 275 -2.45 -2.53 3.20
CA CYS A 275 -2.48 -3.81 3.89
C CYS A 275 -2.39 -3.67 5.44
N ALA A 276 -1.39 -4.29 6.07
CA ALA A 276 -1.19 -4.22 7.52
C ALA A 276 -0.93 -2.77 8.02
N CYS A 277 -0.55 -1.82 7.15
CA CYS A 277 -0.53 -0.41 7.53
C CYS A 277 -1.94 0.13 7.76
N GLU A 278 -2.89 -0.27 6.94
CA GLU A 278 -4.29 0.13 7.12
C GLU A 278 -4.91 -0.54 8.35
N ASP A 279 -4.58 -1.81 8.58
CA ASP A 279 -4.93 -2.50 9.83
C ASP A 279 -4.37 -1.77 11.05
N PHE A 280 -3.14 -1.25 10.96
CA PHE A 280 -2.55 -0.41 12.00
C PHE A 280 -3.29 0.91 12.21
N VAL A 281 -3.59 1.64 11.15
CA VAL A 281 -4.16 3.00 11.19
C VAL A 281 -5.60 3.01 11.67
N MET A 282 -6.39 2.02 11.26
CA MET A 282 -7.83 1.98 11.48
C MET A 282 -8.24 2.13 12.96
N PRO A 283 -7.68 1.40 13.93
CA PRO A 283 -8.03 1.55 15.34
C PRO A 283 -7.75 2.96 15.88
N PHE A 284 -6.66 3.60 15.43
CA PHE A 284 -6.33 4.96 15.86
C PHE A 284 -7.37 5.98 15.38
N LYS A 285 -7.85 5.81 14.14
CA LYS A 285 -8.95 6.61 13.58
C LYS A 285 -10.24 6.42 14.36
N MET A 286 -10.67 5.18 14.52
CA MET A 286 -11.96 4.84 15.15
C MET A 286 -12.01 5.23 16.63
N ALA A 287 -10.93 4.99 17.36
CA ALA A 287 -10.83 5.37 18.77
C ALA A 287 -10.48 6.85 18.99
N LYS A 288 -10.24 7.62 17.93
CA LYS A 288 -9.74 9.01 17.99
C LYS A 288 -8.48 9.12 18.87
N ARG A 289 -7.61 8.10 18.81
CA ARG A 289 -6.38 8.03 19.59
C ARG A 289 -5.29 8.94 19.00
N ALA A 290 -5.30 9.09 17.70
CA ALA A 290 -4.38 9.95 16.96
C ALA A 290 -5.16 10.88 16.02
N LEU A 291 -4.58 12.03 15.70
CA LEU A 291 -5.02 12.88 14.61
C LEU A 291 -4.26 12.45 13.34
N LEU A 292 -4.99 12.03 12.32
CA LEU A 292 -4.45 11.55 11.06
C LEU A 292 -4.24 12.72 10.10
N ILE A 293 -3.05 12.82 9.50
CA ILE A 293 -2.65 13.94 8.63
C ILE A 293 -2.03 13.37 7.36
N GLY A 294 -2.39 13.88 6.21
CA GLY A 294 -1.84 13.52 4.91
C GLY A 294 -2.88 13.11 3.90
N GLU A 295 -2.71 12.02 3.20
CA GLU A 295 -3.64 11.51 2.18
C GLU A 295 -4.38 10.27 2.69
N ALA A 296 -5.54 9.97 2.09
CA ALA A 296 -6.22 8.70 2.36
C ALA A 296 -5.33 7.50 1.99
N THR A 297 -5.38 6.44 2.78
CA THR A 297 -4.64 5.20 2.54
C THR A 297 -5.11 4.51 1.25
N ALA A 298 -4.43 3.46 0.81
CA ALA A 298 -4.73 2.79 -0.46
C ALA A 298 -6.16 2.26 -0.56
N GLY A 299 -6.70 1.73 0.52
CA GLY A 299 -8.00 1.04 0.53
C GLY A 299 -7.88 -0.39 0.02
N THR A 300 -6.83 -1.08 0.46
CA THR A 300 -6.57 -2.45 0.05
C THR A 300 -6.05 -3.25 1.24
N PHE A 301 -6.94 -4.04 1.85
CA PHE A 301 -6.62 -4.93 2.95
C PHE A 301 -7.54 -6.14 2.96
N SER A 302 -6.98 -7.32 2.83
CA SER A 302 -7.72 -8.58 2.96
C SER A 302 -6.85 -9.68 3.53
N PHE A 303 -7.46 -10.65 4.18
CA PHE A 303 -6.85 -11.96 4.35
C PHE A 303 -6.95 -12.73 3.04
N THR A 304 -5.91 -13.46 2.70
CA THR A 304 -5.76 -14.07 1.39
C THR A 304 -5.49 -15.56 1.47
N ASN A 305 -5.88 -16.27 0.42
CA ASN A 305 -5.49 -17.65 0.18
C ASN A 305 -4.37 -17.67 -0.85
N PHE A 306 -3.24 -18.17 -0.43
CA PHE A 306 -2.05 -18.30 -1.25
C PHE A 306 -1.98 -19.70 -1.87
N ASN A 307 -1.95 -19.76 -3.20
CA ASN A 307 -1.84 -20.99 -3.97
C ASN A 307 -0.53 -20.99 -4.75
N ALA A 308 0.34 -21.93 -4.45
CA ALA A 308 1.59 -22.16 -5.17
C ALA A 308 1.44 -23.37 -6.09
N PHE A 309 1.87 -23.24 -7.34
CA PHE A 309 1.86 -24.28 -8.34
C PHE A 309 3.29 -24.78 -8.61
N GLU A 310 3.44 -26.07 -8.94
CA GLU A 310 4.75 -26.69 -9.18
C GLU A 310 5.55 -26.05 -10.32
N ASN A 311 4.87 -25.42 -11.27
CA ASN A 311 5.49 -24.71 -12.39
C ASN A 311 6.05 -23.33 -12.05
N GLY A 312 5.99 -22.90 -10.77
CA GLY A 312 6.49 -21.61 -10.30
C GLY A 312 5.51 -20.47 -10.38
N MET A 313 4.25 -20.73 -10.73
CA MET A 313 3.17 -19.76 -10.67
C MET A 313 2.63 -19.65 -9.24
N LEU A 314 2.19 -18.46 -8.87
CA LEU A 314 1.54 -18.15 -7.59
C LEU A 314 0.25 -17.40 -7.86
N LEU A 315 -0.81 -17.78 -7.16
CA LEU A 315 -2.07 -17.07 -7.17
C LEU A 315 -2.46 -16.73 -5.73
N ASN A 316 -2.58 -15.46 -5.45
CA ASN A 316 -3.11 -14.96 -4.18
C ASN A 316 -4.55 -14.48 -4.40
N VAL A 317 -5.47 -14.92 -3.56
CA VAL A 317 -6.90 -14.58 -3.70
C VAL A 317 -7.40 -14.01 -2.38
N ALA A 318 -7.92 -12.79 -2.42
CA ALA A 318 -8.62 -12.20 -1.30
C ALA A 318 -9.87 -13.02 -0.96
N SER A 319 -10.01 -13.40 0.29
CA SER A 319 -11.08 -14.32 0.75
C SER A 319 -12.02 -13.68 1.76
N ILE A 320 -11.69 -12.49 2.26
CA ILE A 320 -12.43 -11.81 3.32
C ILE A 320 -12.65 -10.35 2.92
N ARG A 321 -13.87 -9.88 3.13
CA ARG A 321 -14.22 -8.48 2.97
C ARG A 321 -14.12 -7.77 4.31
N HIS A 322 -13.39 -6.67 4.32
CA HIS A 322 -13.30 -5.73 5.43
C HIS A 322 -14.18 -4.50 5.16
N THR A 323 -14.91 -4.07 6.17
CA THR A 323 -15.63 -2.80 6.18
C THR A 323 -15.30 -2.06 7.46
N PHE A 324 -15.56 -0.76 7.50
CA PHE A 324 -15.51 -0.02 8.75
C PHE A 324 -16.55 -0.58 9.74
N PRO A 325 -16.38 -0.37 11.08
CA PRO A 325 -17.33 -0.85 12.08
C PRO A 325 -18.76 -0.31 11.93
N ASP A 326 -18.94 0.80 11.23
CA ASP A 326 -20.26 1.34 10.88
C ASP A 326 -20.88 0.71 9.61
N GLY A 327 -20.17 -0.27 9.01
CA GLY A 327 -20.58 -0.96 7.80
C GLY A 327 -20.24 -0.20 6.50
N SER A 328 -19.64 0.98 6.57
CA SER A 328 -19.23 1.70 5.37
C SER A 328 -18.10 1.00 4.64
N GLN A 329 -17.98 1.28 3.33
CA GLN A 329 -17.03 0.63 2.46
C GLN A 329 -15.61 1.11 2.77
N PHE A 330 -14.70 0.15 2.90
CA PHE A 330 -13.25 0.39 3.02
C PHE A 330 -12.51 0.10 1.71
N GLU A 331 -12.74 -1.07 1.11
CA GLU A 331 -12.04 -1.52 -0.10
C GLU A 331 -12.20 -0.54 -1.25
N GLY A 332 -11.08 -0.11 -1.82
CA GLY A 332 -11.00 0.91 -2.86
C GLY A 332 -11.18 2.36 -2.38
N VAL A 333 -11.55 2.57 -1.12
CA VAL A 333 -11.76 3.90 -0.50
C VAL A 333 -10.58 4.31 0.40
N GLY A 334 -10.17 3.41 1.29
CA GLY A 334 -9.12 3.63 2.28
C GLY A 334 -9.58 4.42 3.50
N ILE A 335 -8.63 4.69 4.39
CA ILE A 335 -8.85 5.43 5.63
C ILE A 335 -8.53 6.90 5.35
N ALA A 336 -9.56 7.75 5.37
CA ALA A 336 -9.40 9.20 5.17
C ALA A 336 -8.65 9.84 6.35
N PRO A 337 -7.71 10.79 6.12
CA PRO A 337 -7.11 11.58 7.17
C PRO A 337 -8.15 12.49 7.85
N ASP A 338 -7.80 13.04 9.01
CA ASP A 338 -8.57 14.11 9.66
C ASP A 338 -8.21 15.48 9.09
N ILE A 339 -6.97 15.61 8.62
CA ILE A 339 -6.46 16.79 7.92
C ILE A 339 -5.83 16.32 6.62
N GLU A 340 -6.49 16.65 5.52
CA GLU A 340 -6.06 16.26 4.18
C GLU A 340 -4.96 17.19 3.69
N ILE A 341 -3.84 16.62 3.25
CA ILE A 341 -2.68 17.33 2.70
C ILE A 341 -2.18 16.54 1.51
N HIS A 342 -2.11 17.20 0.37
CA HIS A 342 -1.56 16.63 -0.86
C HIS A 342 -0.23 17.32 -1.19
N PRO A 343 0.90 16.57 -1.29
CA PRO A 343 2.14 17.13 -1.81
C PRO A 343 1.97 17.47 -3.28
N GLN A 344 2.62 18.54 -3.72
CA GLN A 344 2.70 18.91 -5.14
C GLN A 344 4.07 18.53 -5.70
N ALA A 345 4.18 18.43 -7.04
CA ALA A 345 5.47 18.17 -7.69
C ALA A 345 6.56 19.17 -7.26
N GLN A 346 6.19 20.44 -7.06
CA GLN A 346 7.11 21.48 -6.61
C GLN A 346 7.61 21.27 -5.17
N ASP A 347 6.75 20.73 -4.28
CA ASP A 347 7.15 20.43 -2.90
C ASP A 347 8.22 19.34 -2.90
N LEU A 348 8.01 18.27 -3.71
CA LEU A 348 8.97 17.18 -3.86
C LEU A 348 10.29 17.68 -4.47
N LYS A 349 10.24 18.52 -5.52
CA LYS A 349 11.45 19.14 -6.12
C LYS A 349 12.25 19.94 -5.11
N GLN A 350 11.59 20.56 -4.13
CA GLN A 350 12.23 21.39 -3.10
C GLN A 350 12.55 20.63 -1.81
N GLY A 351 12.18 19.34 -1.71
CA GLY A 351 12.32 18.57 -0.49
C GLY A 351 11.44 19.06 0.66
N HIS A 352 10.32 19.70 0.34
CA HIS A 352 9.36 20.22 1.32
C HIS A 352 8.36 19.13 1.72
N ASP A 353 8.43 18.68 2.94
CA ASP A 353 7.47 17.74 3.53
C ASP A 353 6.27 18.52 4.11
N VAL A 354 5.28 18.79 3.26
CA VAL A 354 4.09 19.61 3.63
C VAL A 354 3.26 18.95 4.74
N ALA A 355 3.17 17.62 4.78
CA ALA A 355 2.42 16.90 5.80
C ALA A 355 3.14 16.93 7.16
N LEU A 356 4.46 16.73 7.17
CA LEU A 356 5.26 16.86 8.39
C LEU A 356 5.27 18.29 8.91
N ASN A 357 5.40 19.29 8.03
CA ASN A 357 5.34 20.70 8.40
C ASN A 357 3.98 21.04 9.06
N ARG A 358 2.88 20.53 8.49
CA ARG A 358 1.55 20.73 9.09
C ARG A 358 1.44 20.04 10.46
N ALA A 359 1.97 18.85 10.60
CA ALA A 359 2.01 18.16 11.89
C ALA A 359 2.82 18.96 12.94
N LEU A 360 3.94 19.56 12.55
CA LEU A 360 4.77 20.40 13.43
C LEU A 360 4.03 21.66 13.89
N GLU A 361 3.30 22.32 13.00
CA GLU A 361 2.46 23.47 13.36
C GLU A 361 1.43 23.07 14.42
N ILE A 362 0.71 21.96 14.20
CA ILE A 362 -0.32 21.45 15.10
C ILE A 362 0.30 21.00 16.44
N ALA A 363 1.47 20.37 16.42
CA ALA A 363 2.19 19.95 17.63
C ALA A 363 2.72 21.17 18.45
N GLY A 364 3.00 22.28 17.79
CA GLY A 364 3.44 23.53 18.42
C GLY A 364 2.31 24.37 19.01
N THR A 365 1.07 24.08 18.67
CA THR A 365 -0.12 24.76 19.23
C THR A 365 -0.47 24.11 20.57
N PRO A 366 -0.68 24.89 21.64
CA PRO A 366 -1.00 24.40 23.00
C PRO A 366 -2.26 23.55 23.05
#